data_5584a9b2e3bc93643c18e76ee2a97ff1
#
_entry.id   5584a9b2e3bc93643c18e76ee2a97ff1
#
_cell.length_a   1.000
_cell.length_b   1.000
_cell.length_c   1.000
_cell.angle_alpha   90.00
_cell.angle_beta   90.00
_cell.angle_gamma   90.00
#
_symmetry.space_group_name_H-M   'P 1'
#
loop_
_entity.id
_entity.type
_entity.pdbx_description
1 polymer ?
#
loop_
_entity_poly.entity_id
_entity_poly.type
_entity_poly.pdbx_seq_one_letter_code
_entity_poly.pdbx_strand_id
1 'polypeptide(L)'
;MSVMAGRVRHELIGLSGVVERNWYLVKRYAWWELAFFVWTVANTLSIVFIGKGVQATGGQIDVNRLTTQLLIGAVIWAYLGVIFETLTETVAWERWEGTIEYTFMAPLSRPVHLLGMGVFAVSYGVIRASLLFGAVAAMFSLSMPHAAYGTALVLLAIASV
;
A
#
# COMPACT_ATOMS: atom_id res chain seq x y z
N MET A 1 -23.38 29.06 11.96
CA MET A 1 -22.95 27.69 12.30
C MET A 1 -23.57 26.62 11.40
N SER A 2 -24.84 26.70 10.99
CA SER A 2 -25.54 25.68 10.17
C SER A 2 -24.95 25.51 8.73
N VAL A 3 -24.56 26.60 8.08
CA VAL A 3 -24.02 26.57 6.69
C VAL A 3 -22.64 25.91 6.64
N MET A 4 -21.75 26.16 7.61
CA MET A 4 -20.46 25.50 7.69
C MET A 4 -20.58 24.00 7.94
N ALA A 5 -21.47 23.59 8.84
CA ALA A 5 -21.73 22.19 9.11
C ALA A 5 -22.27 21.45 7.88
N GLY A 6 -23.13 22.10 7.08
CA GLY A 6 -23.63 21.54 5.82
C GLY A 6 -22.52 21.34 4.78
N ARG A 7 -21.59 22.31 4.67
CA ARG A 7 -20.45 22.23 3.75
C ARG A 7 -19.47 21.13 4.14
N VAL A 8 -19.11 21.04 5.42
CA VAL A 8 -18.22 19.96 5.92
C VAL A 8 -18.84 18.57 5.66
N ARG A 9 -20.13 18.40 5.93
CA ARG A 9 -20.83 17.15 5.65
C ARG A 9 -20.78 16.79 4.15
N HIS A 10 -20.97 17.77 3.29
CA HIS A 10 -20.93 17.56 1.82
C HIS A 10 -19.52 17.08 1.39
N GLU A 11 -18.47 17.72 1.87
CA GLU A 11 -17.09 17.36 1.55
C GLU A 11 -16.72 15.95 2.10
N LEU A 12 -17.20 15.59 3.29
CA LEU A 12 -16.99 14.25 3.84
C LEU A 12 -17.70 13.16 3.03
N ILE A 13 -18.91 13.41 2.55
CA ILE A 13 -19.63 12.50 1.65
C ILE A 13 -18.85 12.36 0.33
N GLY A 14 -18.35 13.47 -0.20
CA GLY A 14 -17.52 13.46 -1.39
C GLY A 14 -16.23 12.66 -1.22
N LEU A 15 -15.54 12.82 -0.10
CA LEU A 15 -14.34 12.05 0.24
C LEU A 15 -14.63 10.55 0.28
N SER A 16 -15.71 10.14 0.97
CA SER A 16 -16.12 8.72 1.00
C SER A 16 -16.44 8.17 -0.39
N GLY A 17 -17.06 8.98 -1.25
CA GLY A 17 -17.34 8.59 -2.64
C GLY A 17 -16.07 8.35 -3.46
N VAL A 18 -15.01 9.17 -3.26
CA VAL A 18 -13.71 8.96 -3.91
C VAL A 18 -13.08 7.65 -3.45
N VAL A 19 -13.07 7.38 -2.14
CA VAL A 19 -12.53 6.14 -1.58
C VAL A 19 -13.29 4.93 -2.12
N GLU A 20 -14.61 4.98 -2.11
CA GLU A 20 -15.47 3.89 -2.58
C GLU A 20 -15.26 3.61 -4.08
N ARG A 21 -15.19 4.66 -4.92
CA ARG A 21 -14.87 4.54 -6.34
C ARG A 21 -13.59 3.76 -6.57
N ASN A 22 -12.52 4.11 -5.86
CA ASN A 22 -11.23 3.44 -6.02
C ASN A 22 -11.27 1.97 -5.58
N TRP A 23 -12.03 1.61 -4.52
CA TRP A 23 -12.27 0.23 -4.15
C TRP A 23 -13.02 -0.56 -5.23
N TYR A 24 -13.99 0.05 -5.92
CA TYR A 24 -14.66 -0.59 -7.06
C TYR A 24 -13.70 -0.80 -8.24
N LEU A 25 -12.78 0.13 -8.49
CA LEU A 25 -11.75 -0.03 -9.53
C LEU A 25 -10.83 -1.23 -9.22
N VAL A 26 -10.32 -1.35 -8.00
CA VAL A 26 -9.53 -2.53 -7.58
C VAL A 26 -10.29 -3.84 -7.79
N LYS A 27 -11.57 -3.89 -7.41
CA LYS A 27 -12.41 -5.08 -7.64
C LYS A 27 -12.60 -5.38 -9.12
N ARG A 28 -12.80 -4.36 -9.93
CA ARG A 28 -12.98 -4.50 -11.40
C ARG A 28 -11.74 -5.05 -12.06
N TYR A 29 -10.57 -4.63 -11.62
CA TYR A 29 -9.27 -5.02 -12.17
C TYR A 29 -8.53 -6.07 -11.32
N ALA A 30 -9.26 -6.87 -10.53
CA ALA A 30 -8.70 -7.81 -9.56
C ALA A 30 -7.66 -8.78 -10.15
N TRP A 31 -7.82 -9.22 -11.41
CA TRP A 31 -6.84 -10.07 -12.08
C TRP A 31 -5.53 -9.37 -12.36
N TRP A 32 -5.59 -8.10 -12.70
CA TRP A 32 -4.42 -7.26 -12.91
C TRP A 32 -3.70 -6.99 -11.60
N GLU A 33 -4.47 -6.68 -10.56
CA GLU A 33 -3.97 -6.51 -9.20
C GLU A 33 -3.28 -7.78 -8.67
N LEU A 34 -3.85 -8.95 -8.95
CA LEU A 34 -3.24 -10.22 -8.58
C LEU A 34 -1.90 -10.43 -9.28
N ALA A 35 -1.80 -10.13 -10.58
CA ALA A 35 -0.55 -10.24 -11.33
C ALA A 35 0.56 -9.35 -10.74
N PHE A 36 0.24 -8.10 -10.42
CA PHE A 36 1.17 -7.18 -9.75
C PHE A 36 1.52 -7.62 -8.33
N PHE A 37 0.57 -8.19 -7.60
CA PHE A 37 0.84 -8.73 -6.27
C PHE A 37 1.82 -9.91 -6.35
N VAL A 38 1.62 -10.85 -7.27
CA VAL A 38 2.55 -11.97 -7.49
C VAL A 38 3.94 -11.47 -7.87
N TRP A 39 4.02 -10.45 -8.74
CA TRP A 39 5.28 -9.80 -9.07
C TRP A 39 5.97 -9.19 -7.85
N THR A 40 5.23 -8.49 -6.99
CA THR A 40 5.75 -7.91 -5.75
C THR A 40 6.24 -8.99 -4.79
N VAL A 41 5.52 -10.10 -4.65
CA VAL A 41 5.94 -11.25 -3.86
C VAL A 41 7.26 -11.82 -4.40
N ALA A 42 7.37 -12.03 -5.71
CA ALA A 42 8.59 -12.56 -6.34
C ALA A 42 9.81 -11.65 -6.10
N ASN A 43 9.64 -10.33 -6.23
CA ASN A 43 10.70 -9.36 -5.94
C ASN A 43 11.11 -9.41 -4.45
N THR A 44 10.15 -9.45 -3.54
CA THR A 44 10.42 -9.53 -2.10
C THR A 44 11.12 -10.82 -1.74
N LEU A 45 10.72 -11.95 -2.34
CA LEU A 45 11.40 -13.24 -2.17
C LEU A 45 12.85 -13.18 -2.64
N SER A 46 13.13 -12.54 -3.76
CA SER A 46 14.51 -12.37 -4.26
C SER A 46 15.39 -11.66 -3.24
N ILE A 47 14.88 -10.61 -2.58
CA ILE A 47 15.60 -9.89 -1.53
C ILE A 47 15.84 -10.79 -0.29
N VAL A 48 14.82 -11.54 0.11
CA VAL A 48 14.91 -12.45 1.26
C VAL A 48 15.88 -13.61 0.99
N PHE A 49 15.94 -14.13 -0.25
CA PHE A 49 16.90 -15.16 -0.65
C PHE A 49 18.34 -14.65 -0.62
N ILE A 50 18.61 -13.37 -0.85
CA ILE A 50 19.93 -12.78 -0.65
C ILE A 50 20.38 -12.97 0.80
N GLY A 51 19.51 -12.71 1.78
CA GLY A 51 19.79 -12.92 3.19
C GLY A 51 20.18 -14.36 3.50
N LYS A 52 19.49 -15.34 2.92
CA LYS A 52 19.83 -16.77 3.05
C LYS A 52 21.10 -17.15 2.29
N GLY A 53 21.38 -16.53 1.15
CA GLY A 53 22.61 -16.76 0.39
C GLY A 53 23.88 -16.38 1.16
N VAL A 54 23.83 -15.35 1.99
CA VAL A 54 24.94 -14.95 2.88
C VAL A 54 25.29 -16.08 3.87
N GLN A 55 24.34 -16.88 4.30
CA GLN A 55 24.59 -18.06 5.14
C GLN A 55 25.48 -19.09 4.45
N ALA A 56 25.27 -19.31 3.16
CA ALA A 56 26.01 -20.29 2.38
C ALA A 56 27.50 -19.93 2.21
N THR A 57 27.86 -18.65 2.39
CA THR A 57 29.24 -18.16 2.27
C THR A 57 30.05 -18.21 3.59
N GLY A 58 29.49 -18.82 4.66
CA GLY A 58 30.23 -19.05 5.93
C GLY A 58 30.32 -17.82 6.84
N GLY A 59 29.50 -16.78 6.63
CA GLY A 59 29.46 -15.62 7.54
C GLY A 59 28.88 -15.98 8.91
N GLN A 60 29.53 -15.54 9.99
CA GLN A 60 29.03 -15.65 11.38
C GLN A 60 27.94 -14.61 11.66
N ILE A 61 26.90 -14.56 10.82
CA ILE A 61 25.80 -13.60 10.94
C ILE A 61 24.56 -14.38 11.36
N ASP A 62 23.78 -13.84 12.29
CA ASP A 62 22.46 -14.36 12.60
C ASP A 62 21.53 -14.16 11.37
N VAL A 63 21.44 -15.22 10.58
CA VAL A 63 20.73 -15.24 9.32
C VAL A 63 19.23 -14.97 9.50
N ASN A 64 18.67 -15.44 10.61
CA ASN A 64 17.25 -15.18 10.91
C ASN A 64 16.99 -13.68 11.11
N ARG A 65 17.88 -13.03 11.85
CA ARG A 65 17.80 -11.58 12.07
C ARG A 65 17.99 -10.79 10.79
N LEU A 66 19.00 -11.15 9.98
CA LEU A 66 19.25 -10.50 8.69
C LEU A 66 18.06 -10.67 7.73
N THR A 67 17.56 -11.88 7.59
CA THR A 67 16.40 -12.20 6.73
C THR A 67 15.16 -11.43 7.16
N THR A 68 14.91 -11.35 8.47
CA THR A 68 13.78 -10.57 9.02
C THR A 68 13.93 -9.09 8.74
N GLN A 69 15.12 -8.52 8.90
CA GLN A 69 15.37 -7.10 8.60
C GLN A 69 15.18 -6.79 7.11
N LEU A 70 15.68 -7.65 6.23
CA LEU A 70 15.50 -7.51 4.79
C LEU A 70 14.02 -7.62 4.39
N LEU A 71 13.27 -8.54 5.00
CA LEU A 71 11.83 -8.68 4.77
C LEU A 71 11.07 -7.41 5.19
N ILE A 72 11.33 -6.91 6.40
CA ILE A 72 10.68 -5.68 6.88
C ILE A 72 11.00 -4.51 5.95
N GLY A 73 12.26 -4.33 5.58
CA GLY A 73 12.66 -3.26 4.65
C GLY A 73 11.98 -3.38 3.29
N ALA A 74 11.91 -4.58 2.72
CA ALA A 74 11.24 -4.84 1.45
C ALA A 74 9.72 -4.58 1.50
N VAL A 75 9.07 -4.93 2.61
CA VAL A 75 7.63 -4.67 2.80
C VAL A 75 7.35 -3.18 2.94
N ILE A 76 8.17 -2.44 3.69
CA ILE A 76 8.03 -0.98 3.82
C ILE A 76 8.24 -0.33 2.45
N TRP A 77 9.26 -0.75 1.69
CA TRP A 77 9.51 -0.24 0.35
C TRP A 77 8.33 -0.50 -0.59
N ALA A 78 7.79 -1.72 -0.57
CA ALA A 78 6.62 -2.08 -1.36
C ALA A 78 5.38 -1.26 -0.97
N TYR A 79 5.19 -0.99 0.33
CA TYR A 79 4.11 -0.14 0.83
C TYR A 79 4.21 1.30 0.32
N LEU A 80 5.38 1.91 0.43
CA LEU A 80 5.62 3.25 -0.10
C LEU A 80 5.40 3.30 -1.62
N GLY A 81 5.87 2.27 -2.35
CA GLY A 81 5.64 2.12 -3.77
C GLY A 81 4.14 2.17 -4.12
N VAL A 82 3.32 1.40 -3.41
CA VAL A 82 1.85 1.39 -3.61
C VAL A 82 1.24 2.77 -3.41
N ILE A 83 1.66 3.52 -2.37
CA ILE A 83 1.12 4.87 -2.14
C ILE A 83 1.49 5.81 -3.29
N PHE A 84 2.77 5.84 -3.70
CA PHE A 84 3.24 6.69 -4.78
C PHE A 84 2.58 6.33 -6.12
N GLU A 85 2.53 5.05 -6.46
CA GLU A 85 1.86 4.56 -7.68
C GLU A 85 0.39 4.94 -7.68
N THR A 86 -0.34 4.67 -6.60
CA THR A 86 -1.77 4.98 -6.51
C THR A 86 -2.03 6.48 -6.73
N LEU A 87 -1.25 7.36 -6.12
CA LEU A 87 -1.44 8.80 -6.25
C LEU A 87 -1.06 9.33 -7.63
N THR A 88 0.00 8.81 -8.24
CA THR A 88 0.49 9.29 -9.54
C THR A 88 -0.28 8.67 -10.71
N GLU A 89 -0.55 7.38 -10.66
CA GLU A 89 -1.18 6.66 -11.75
C GLU A 89 -2.68 6.96 -11.85
N THR A 90 -3.39 7.17 -10.74
CA THR A 90 -4.82 7.48 -10.81
C THR A 90 -5.08 8.71 -11.66
N VAL A 91 -4.28 9.77 -11.49
CA VAL A 91 -4.39 10.99 -12.30
C VAL A 91 -4.00 10.73 -13.77
N ALA A 92 -2.99 9.91 -14.02
CA ALA A 92 -2.56 9.55 -15.37
C ALA A 92 -3.63 8.73 -16.09
N TRP A 93 -4.23 7.74 -15.42
CA TRP A 93 -5.33 6.92 -15.96
C TRP A 93 -6.56 7.75 -16.27
N GLU A 94 -6.98 8.66 -15.38
CA GLU A 94 -8.10 9.57 -15.64
C GLU A 94 -7.88 10.43 -16.89
N ARG A 95 -6.64 10.83 -17.16
CA ARG A 95 -6.28 11.53 -18.40
C ARG A 95 -6.37 10.63 -19.62
N TRP A 96 -5.88 9.41 -19.54
CA TRP A 96 -5.85 8.47 -20.66
C TRP A 96 -7.27 7.98 -21.02
N GLU A 97 -8.13 7.75 -20.03
CA GLU A 97 -9.51 7.36 -20.25
C GLU A 97 -10.43 8.55 -20.63
N GLY A 98 -9.94 9.79 -20.58
CA GLY A 98 -10.73 10.98 -20.84
C GLY A 98 -11.76 11.27 -19.74
N THR A 99 -11.63 10.64 -18.57
CA THR A 99 -12.56 10.79 -17.45
C THR A 99 -12.22 11.95 -16.52
N ILE A 100 -11.07 12.58 -16.71
CA ILE A 100 -10.60 13.70 -15.87
C ILE A 100 -11.55 14.90 -15.90
N GLU A 101 -12.22 15.13 -17.03
CA GLU A 101 -13.21 16.23 -17.15
C GLU A 101 -14.42 15.99 -16.23
N TYR A 102 -14.89 14.76 -16.13
CA TYR A 102 -15.98 14.39 -15.21
C TYR A 102 -15.57 14.59 -13.75
N THR A 103 -14.34 14.26 -13.42
CA THR A 103 -13.77 14.50 -12.08
C THR A 103 -13.74 15.99 -11.75
N PHE A 104 -13.38 16.84 -12.73
CA PHE A 104 -13.39 18.31 -12.53
C PHE A 104 -14.77 18.94 -12.50
N MET A 105 -15.77 18.33 -13.14
CA MET A 105 -17.17 18.78 -13.09
C MET A 105 -17.90 18.30 -11.84
N ALA A 106 -17.34 17.35 -11.08
CA ALA A 106 -17.95 16.91 -9.84
C ALA A 106 -18.01 18.06 -8.81
N PRO A 107 -19.09 18.18 -8.04
CA PRO A 107 -19.27 19.23 -7.03
C PRO A 107 -18.39 18.94 -5.77
N LEU A 108 -17.11 18.68 -5.97
CA LEU A 108 -16.14 18.29 -4.97
C LEU A 108 -14.92 19.22 -5.03
N SER A 109 -14.44 19.66 -3.87
CA SER A 109 -13.23 20.46 -3.86
C SER A 109 -12.00 19.61 -4.19
N ARG A 110 -11.06 20.16 -4.97
CA ARG A 110 -9.82 19.48 -5.39
C ARG A 110 -8.99 18.92 -4.23
N PRO A 111 -8.83 19.66 -3.10
CA PRO A 111 -8.13 19.11 -1.94
C PRO A 111 -8.81 17.88 -1.35
N VAL A 112 -10.14 17.85 -1.31
CA VAL A 112 -10.88 16.69 -0.78
C VAL A 112 -10.78 15.49 -1.71
N HIS A 113 -10.75 15.70 -3.03
CA HIS A 113 -10.46 14.64 -3.99
C HIS A 113 -9.08 14.02 -3.74
N LEU A 114 -8.03 14.83 -3.62
CA LEU A 114 -6.68 14.37 -3.33
C LEU A 114 -6.58 13.66 -1.97
N LEU A 115 -7.24 14.18 -0.94
CA LEU A 115 -7.29 13.54 0.37
C LEU A 115 -8.01 12.20 0.30
N GLY A 116 -9.10 12.10 -0.44
CA GLY A 116 -9.81 10.82 -0.66
C GLY A 116 -8.93 9.77 -1.34
N MET A 117 -8.15 10.18 -2.35
CA MET A 117 -7.15 9.32 -2.99
C MET A 117 -6.05 8.90 -2.00
N GLY A 118 -5.54 9.83 -1.17
CA GLY A 118 -4.54 9.53 -0.15
C GLY A 118 -5.05 8.54 0.90
N VAL A 119 -6.26 8.73 1.42
CA VAL A 119 -6.91 7.80 2.36
C VAL A 119 -7.08 6.41 1.74
N PHE A 120 -7.49 6.35 0.47
CA PHE A 120 -7.57 5.09 -0.24
C PHE A 120 -6.19 4.44 -0.40
N ALA A 121 -5.17 5.17 -0.86
CA ALA A 121 -3.81 4.68 -1.09
C ALA A 121 -3.21 4.09 0.19
N VAL A 122 -3.35 4.79 1.33
CA VAL A 122 -2.88 4.32 2.63
C VAL A 122 -3.60 3.05 3.05
N SER A 123 -4.94 3.03 3.03
CA SER A 123 -5.72 1.87 3.44
C SER A 123 -5.47 0.63 2.57
N TYR A 124 -5.42 0.82 1.26
CA TYR A 124 -5.10 -0.24 0.30
C TYR A 124 -3.66 -0.73 0.47
N GLY A 125 -2.70 0.18 0.63
CA GLY A 125 -1.29 -0.12 0.86
C GLY A 125 -1.08 -0.96 2.13
N VAL A 126 -1.74 -0.62 3.24
CA VAL A 126 -1.66 -1.40 4.50
C VAL A 126 -2.17 -2.83 4.28
N ILE A 127 -3.30 -3.00 3.61
CA ILE A 127 -3.86 -4.34 3.32
C ILE A 127 -2.87 -5.13 2.46
N ARG A 128 -2.36 -4.53 1.38
CA ARG A 128 -1.45 -5.18 0.45
C ARG A 128 -0.11 -5.53 1.10
N ALA A 129 0.45 -4.64 1.92
CA ALA A 129 1.67 -4.88 2.68
C ALA A 129 1.49 -6.01 3.72
N SER A 130 0.35 -6.05 4.40
CA SER A 130 0.03 -7.11 5.36
C SER A 130 -0.09 -8.47 4.70
N LEU A 131 -0.73 -8.55 3.53
CA LEU A 131 -0.83 -9.77 2.73
C LEU A 131 0.55 -10.22 2.23
N LEU A 132 1.38 -9.30 1.73
CA LEU A 132 2.74 -9.56 1.29
C LEU A 132 3.60 -10.12 2.43
N PHE A 133 3.57 -9.45 3.58
CA PHE A 133 4.30 -9.88 4.76
C PHE A 133 3.85 -11.28 5.21
N GLY A 134 2.55 -11.53 5.29
CA GLY A 134 1.99 -12.83 5.67
C GLY A 134 2.38 -13.93 4.69
N ALA A 135 2.31 -13.68 3.39
CA ALA A 135 2.67 -14.65 2.35
C ALA A 135 4.16 -15.05 2.45
N VAL A 136 5.05 -14.07 2.58
CA VAL A 136 6.50 -14.34 2.66
C VAL A 136 6.86 -14.98 4.01
N ALA A 137 6.29 -14.51 5.12
CA ALA A 137 6.53 -15.09 6.44
C ALA A 137 6.10 -16.56 6.51
N ALA A 138 4.96 -16.90 5.90
CA ALA A 138 4.46 -18.28 5.82
C ALA A 138 5.41 -19.19 5.00
N MET A 139 5.93 -18.68 3.87
CA MET A 139 6.86 -19.44 3.01
C MET A 139 8.19 -19.76 3.70
N PHE A 140 8.67 -18.88 4.55
CA PHE A 140 9.96 -19.05 5.23
C PHE A 140 9.85 -19.64 6.62
N SER A 141 8.64 -19.93 7.12
CA SER A 141 8.39 -20.43 8.51
C SER A 141 9.14 -19.58 9.54
N LEU A 142 9.21 -18.25 9.30
CA LEU A 142 9.94 -17.34 10.18
C LEU A 142 9.23 -17.32 11.53
N SER A 143 9.91 -17.79 12.57
CA SER A 143 9.47 -17.60 13.95
C SER A 143 9.66 -16.13 14.34
N MET A 144 8.66 -15.32 14.06
CA MET A 144 8.72 -13.90 14.38
C MET A 144 8.49 -13.69 15.88
N PRO A 145 9.41 -13.05 16.60
CA PRO A 145 9.09 -12.57 17.94
C PRO A 145 7.93 -11.59 17.84
N HIS A 146 6.99 -11.66 18.78
CA HIS A 146 5.78 -10.81 18.80
C HIS A 146 6.09 -9.31 18.69
N ALA A 147 7.28 -8.90 19.14
CA ALA A 147 7.79 -7.54 18.97
C ALA A 147 8.00 -7.12 17.50
N ALA A 148 8.32 -8.05 16.59
CA ALA A 148 8.56 -7.72 15.18
C ALA A 148 7.27 -7.35 14.43
N TYR A 149 6.14 -7.95 14.78
CA TYR A 149 4.83 -7.55 14.25
C TYR A 149 4.45 -6.14 14.69
N GLY A 150 4.66 -5.82 15.96
CA GLY A 150 4.39 -4.50 16.51
C GLY A 150 5.24 -3.42 15.84
N THR A 151 6.55 -3.66 15.68
CA THR A 151 7.45 -2.69 15.02
C THR A 151 7.13 -2.50 13.55
N ALA A 152 6.77 -3.56 12.82
CA ALA A 152 6.36 -3.46 11.42
C ALA A 152 5.07 -2.63 11.28
N LEU A 153 4.07 -2.85 12.13
CA LEU A 153 2.82 -2.08 12.13
C LEU A 153 3.06 -0.62 12.49
N VAL A 154 3.91 -0.33 13.48
CA VAL A 154 4.25 1.05 13.86
C VAL A 154 5.00 1.76 12.71
N LEU A 155 5.94 1.09 12.05
CA LEU A 155 6.66 1.67 10.91
C LEU A 155 5.74 1.90 9.71
N LEU A 156 4.80 1.00 9.44
CA LEU A 156 3.77 1.20 8.42
C LEU A 156 2.86 2.38 8.78
N ALA A 157 2.47 2.52 10.04
CA ALA A 157 1.67 3.65 10.51
C ALA A 157 2.42 4.98 10.40
N ILE A 158 3.71 5.03 10.77
CA ILE A 158 4.55 6.23 10.64
C ILE A 158 4.75 6.59 9.17
N ALA A 159 4.98 5.62 8.30
CA ALA A 159 5.17 5.86 6.87
C ALA A 159 3.88 6.35 6.17
N SER A 160 2.72 6.25 6.82
CA SER A 160 1.43 6.71 6.30
C SER A 160 1.08 8.16 6.70
N VAL A 161 1.87 8.80 7.55
CA VAL A 161 1.73 10.20 7.98
C VAL A 161 2.60 11.12 7.14
#